data_336acb9bf908eb9d40c4f485bbbe5571
#
_entry.id   336acb9bf908eb9d40c4f485bbbe5571
#
_cell.length_a   1.000
_cell.length_b   1.000
_cell.length_c   1.000
_cell.angle_alpha   90.00
_cell.angle_beta   90.00
_cell.angle_gamma   90.00
#
_symmetry.space_group_name_H-M   'P 1'
#
loop_
_entity.id
_entity.type
_entity.pdbx_description
1 polymer ?
#
loop_
_entity_poly.entity_id
_entity_poly.type
_entity_poly.pdbx_seq_one_letter_code
_entity_poly.pdbx_strand_id
1 'polypeptide(L)' 'MRVKNNVRKIREQRLMSKAELARLAGVSPVTIDRIERGEECRMETKRKIILALGFSLSDKDKVFQE' A
#
# COMPACT_ATOMS: atom_id res chain seq x y z
N MET A 1 -9.60 -14.45 -2.93
CA MET A 1 -8.86 -14.62 -1.68
C MET A 1 -8.27 -13.29 -1.27
N ARG A 2 -8.40 -12.94 0.00
CA ARG A 2 -7.90 -11.65 0.48
C ARG A 2 -6.44 -11.77 0.89
N VAL A 3 -5.66 -10.74 0.55
CA VAL A 3 -4.25 -10.66 0.91
C VAL A 3 -4.12 -9.75 2.13
N LYS A 4 -3.54 -10.27 3.19
CA LYS A 4 -3.29 -9.47 4.40
C LYS A 4 -2.20 -8.46 4.12
N ASN A 5 -2.40 -7.23 4.57
CA ASN A 5 -1.40 -6.20 4.46
C ASN A 5 -1.55 -5.17 5.57
N ASN A 6 -0.52 -4.36 5.74
CA ASN A 6 -0.46 -3.32 6.76
C ASN A 6 -0.53 -1.92 6.15
N VAL A 7 -1.01 -1.81 4.91
CA VAL A 7 -1.02 -0.52 4.19
C VAL A 7 -1.78 0.53 4.98
N ARG A 8 -3.00 0.23 5.40
CA ARG A 8 -3.81 1.19 6.17
C ARG A 8 -3.14 1.57 7.48
N LYS A 9 -2.64 0.58 8.21
CA LYS A 9 -2.00 0.82 9.51
C LYS A 9 -0.80 1.75 9.37
N ILE A 10 0.07 1.45 8.41
CA ILE A 10 1.27 2.25 8.17
C ILE A 10 0.89 3.65 7.69
N ARG A 11 -0.08 3.74 6.78
CA ARG A 11 -0.56 5.01 6.28
C ARG A 11 -1.07 5.90 7.41
N GLU A 12 -1.88 5.34 8.30
CA GLU A 12 -2.43 6.08 9.43
C GLU A 12 -1.35 6.48 10.42
N GLN A 13 -0.36 5.62 10.65
CA GLN A 13 0.78 5.96 11.51
C GLN A 13 1.58 7.14 10.95
N ARG A 14 1.58 7.33 9.64
CA ARG A 14 2.27 8.43 8.98
C ARG A 14 1.35 9.62 8.73
N LEU A 15 0.13 9.59 9.25
CA LEU A 15 -0.87 10.66 9.11
C LEU A 15 -1.13 11.01 7.64
N MET A 16 -1.18 9.99 6.80
CA MET A 16 -1.45 10.15 5.37
C MET A 16 -2.89 9.79 5.04
N SER A 17 -3.53 10.59 4.18
CA SER A 17 -4.84 10.23 3.63
C SER A 17 -4.65 9.21 2.51
N LYS A 18 -5.74 8.52 2.13
CA LYS A 18 -5.71 7.61 0.98
C LYS A 18 -5.32 8.35 -0.29
N ALA A 19 -5.84 9.57 -0.46
CA ALA A 19 -5.53 10.39 -1.64
C ALA A 19 -4.04 10.75 -1.67
N GLU A 20 -3.47 11.07 -0.53
CA GLU A 20 -2.05 11.41 -0.43
C GLU A 20 -1.16 10.22 -0.79
N LEU A 21 -1.46 9.06 -0.21
CA LEU A 21 -0.72 7.84 -0.54
C LEU A 21 -0.85 7.50 -2.02
N ALA A 22 -2.06 7.61 -2.57
CA ALA A 22 -2.31 7.33 -3.97
C ALA A 22 -1.47 8.23 -4.87
N ARG A 23 -1.41 9.51 -4.55
CA ARG A 23 -0.60 10.47 -5.31
C ARG A 23 0.88 10.11 -5.27
N LEU A 24 1.39 9.78 -4.09
CA LEU A 24 2.79 9.41 -3.93
C LEU A 24 3.12 8.11 -4.65
N ALA A 25 2.19 7.17 -4.65
CA ALA A 25 2.39 5.88 -5.32
C ALA A 25 2.08 5.93 -6.81
N GLY A 26 1.47 7.01 -7.30
CA GLY A 26 1.10 7.11 -8.72
C GLY A 26 -0.07 6.22 -9.09
N VAL A 27 -1.01 6.00 -8.17
CA VAL A 27 -2.21 5.19 -8.41
C VAL A 27 -3.44 5.99 -7.97
N SER A 28 -4.64 5.46 -8.25
CA SER A 28 -5.86 6.12 -7.83
C SER A 28 -6.19 5.84 -6.37
N PRO A 29 -6.93 6.73 -5.68
CA PRO A 29 -7.39 6.45 -4.32
C PRO A 29 -8.26 5.21 -4.21
N VAL A 30 -9.00 4.88 -5.27
CA VAL A 30 -9.80 3.65 -5.33
C VAL A 30 -8.91 2.43 -5.24
N THR A 31 -7.75 2.47 -5.89
CA THR A 31 -6.77 1.38 -5.82
C THR A 31 -6.28 1.18 -4.39
N ILE A 32 -5.98 2.27 -3.69
CA ILE A 32 -5.56 2.19 -2.28
C ILE A 32 -6.67 1.57 -1.43
N ASP A 33 -7.90 2.03 -1.62
CA ASP A 33 -9.05 1.50 -0.87
C ASP A 33 -9.21 -0.01 -1.07
N ARG A 34 -9.13 -0.48 -2.31
CA ARG A 34 -9.24 -1.90 -2.63
C ARG A 34 -8.13 -2.71 -1.97
N ILE A 35 -6.91 -2.21 -2.02
CA ILE A 35 -5.76 -2.90 -1.42
C ILE A 35 -5.92 -3.00 0.09
N GLU A 36 -6.38 -1.93 0.74
CA GLU A 36 -6.60 -1.95 2.18
C GLU A 36 -7.69 -2.91 2.60
N ARG A 37 -8.62 -3.22 1.69
CA ARG A 37 -9.66 -4.24 1.92
C ARG A 37 -9.15 -5.66 1.71
N GLY A 38 -7.92 -5.82 1.25
CA GLY A 38 -7.32 -7.13 1.02
C GLY A 38 -7.48 -7.67 -0.39
N GLU A 39 -7.87 -6.84 -1.35
CA GLU A 39 -7.92 -7.25 -2.74
C GLU A 39 -6.51 -7.36 -3.30
N GLU A 40 -6.31 -8.33 -4.20
CA GLU A 40 -5.01 -8.53 -4.82
C GLU A 40 -4.69 -7.38 -5.76
N CYS A 41 -3.39 -7.09 -5.89
CA CYS A 41 -2.92 -6.10 -6.84
C CYS A 41 -1.67 -6.63 -7.54
N ARG A 42 -1.31 -5.98 -8.63
CA ARG A 42 -0.14 -6.35 -9.41
C ARG A 42 1.13 -6.09 -8.61
N MET A 43 2.16 -6.86 -8.91
CA MET A 43 3.47 -6.70 -8.27
C MET A 43 4.01 -5.28 -8.41
N GLU A 44 3.81 -4.68 -9.58
CA GLU A 44 4.22 -3.30 -9.82
C GLU A 44 3.52 -2.32 -8.87
N THR A 45 2.23 -2.52 -8.64
CA THR A 45 1.45 -1.69 -7.72
C THR A 45 1.97 -1.85 -6.29
N LYS A 46 2.25 -3.09 -5.87
CA LYS A 46 2.82 -3.35 -4.54
C LYS A 46 4.13 -2.60 -4.36
N ARG A 47 5.01 -2.64 -5.36
CA ARG A 47 6.28 -1.95 -5.32
C ARG A 47 6.10 -0.45 -5.14
N LYS A 48 5.19 0.14 -5.91
CA LYS A 48 4.92 1.58 -5.83
C LYS A 48 4.43 1.98 -4.45
N ILE A 49 3.56 1.17 -3.85
CA ILE A 49 3.02 1.46 -2.52
C ILE A 49 4.11 1.32 -1.44
N ILE A 50 4.93 0.29 -1.52
CA ILE A 50 6.02 0.09 -0.56
C ILE A 50 6.95 1.31 -0.55
N LEU A 51 7.35 1.77 -1.72
CA LEU A 51 8.23 2.93 -1.85
C LEU A 51 7.53 4.21 -1.39
N ALA A 52 6.25 4.37 -1.70
CA ALA A 52 5.48 5.55 -1.29
C ALA A 52 5.34 5.64 0.23
N LEU A 53 5.30 4.49 0.91
CA LEU A 53 5.24 4.45 2.37
C LEU A 53 6.60 4.66 3.03
N GLY A 54 7.66 4.82 2.23
CA GLY A 54 8.99 5.11 2.76
C GLY A 54 9.82 3.88 3.09
N PHE A 55 9.41 2.70 2.64
CA PHE A 55 10.16 1.47 2.85
C PHE A 55 11.01 1.15 1.62
N SER A 56 12.05 0.33 1.82
CA SER A 56 12.78 -0.26 0.71
C SER A 56 12.05 -1.53 0.25
N LEU A 57 12.36 -2.01 -0.94
CA LEU A 57 11.72 -3.22 -1.46
C LEU A 57 12.06 -4.46 -0.65
N SER A 58 13.20 -4.47 0.05
CA SER A 58 13.56 -5.57 0.94
C SER A 58 12.62 -5.65 2.15
N ASP A 59 11.90 -4.58 2.46
CA ASP A 59 10.95 -4.53 3.57
C ASP A 59 9.52 -4.87 3.15
N LYS A 60 9.33 -5.47 1.98
CA LYS A 60 8.01 -5.76 1.43
C LYS A 60 7.12 -6.54 2.39
N ASP A 61 7.70 -7.43 3.20
CA ASP A 61 6.94 -8.26 4.12
C ASP A 61 6.36 -7.47 5.29
N LYS A 62 6.88 -6.26 5.55
CA LYS A 62 6.33 -5.36 6.57
C LYS A 62 5.05 -4.71 6.09
N VAL A 63 4.87 -4.62 4.78
CA VAL A 63 3.71 -3.98 4.15
C VAL A 63 2.71 -5.01 3.66
N PHE A 64 3.16 -6.02 2.92
CA PHE A 64 2.32 -7.08 2.37
C PHE A 64 2.74 -8.42 2.96
N GLN A 65 1.83 -9.01 3.70
CA GLN A 65 2.04 -10.33 4.32
C GLN A 65 1.48 -11.39 3.38
N GLU A 66 2.36 -12.13 2.75
CA GLU A 66 1.98 -13.22 1.84
C GLU A 66 2.48 -14.55 2.36
#